data_9568b95904c8c3d377641101c6b618a3
#
_entry.id   9568b95904c8c3d377641101c6b618a3
#
_cell.length_a   1.000
_cell.length_b   1.000
_cell.length_c   1.000
_cell.angle_alpha   90.00
_cell.angle_beta   90.00
_cell.angle_gamma   90.00
#
_symmetry.space_group_name_H-M   'P 1'
#
loop_
_entity.id
_entity.type
_entity.pdbx_description
1 polymer ?
#
loop_
_entity_poly.entity_id
_entity_poly.type
_entity_poly.pdbx_seq_one_letter_code
_entity_poly.pdbx_strand_id
1 'polypeptide(L)'
;MTEAAVKPVGDELGFDPAALKARYLAERDKRLHADGNEQYVEMAGKFAHFLDDPYVEAPIVRDPLSDEVDVVVIGGGFGGLLAGARLRDQGIKDLRIIEKGGEFGGTWYWNRYPGAA
;
A
#
# COMPACT_ATOMS: atom_id res chain seq x y z
N MET A 1 17.20 19.39 -25.66
CA MET A 1 17.08 19.92 -24.27
C MET A 1 15.64 20.35 -24.12
N THR A 2 14.83 19.55 -23.44
CA THR A 2 13.40 19.85 -23.21
C THR A 2 13.33 20.84 -22.06
N GLU A 3 12.87 22.04 -22.33
CA GLU A 3 12.64 23.10 -21.35
C GLU A 3 11.60 22.58 -20.35
N ALA A 4 11.99 22.47 -19.08
CA ALA A 4 11.07 22.05 -18.03
C ALA A 4 9.97 23.09 -17.93
N ALA A 5 8.73 22.70 -18.16
CA ALA A 5 7.55 23.55 -18.02
C ALA A 5 7.55 24.16 -16.61
N VAL A 6 7.69 25.48 -16.56
CA VAL A 6 7.58 26.25 -15.32
C VAL A 6 6.15 26.09 -14.81
N LYS A 7 5.99 25.57 -13.60
CA LYS A 7 4.66 25.46 -12.99
C LYS A 7 4.10 26.84 -12.73
N PRO A 8 2.82 27.09 -13.04
CA PRO A 8 2.17 28.37 -12.76
C PRO A 8 2.23 28.70 -11.27
N VAL A 9 2.41 29.97 -10.92
CA VAL A 9 2.53 30.48 -9.56
C VAL A 9 1.36 31.42 -9.26
N GLY A 10 0.68 31.16 -8.18
CA GLY A 10 -0.31 32.07 -7.59
C GLY A 10 -1.53 32.36 -8.49
N ASP A 11 -1.58 33.55 -9.03
CA ASP A 11 -2.77 34.10 -9.74
C ASP A 11 -3.22 33.28 -10.96
N GLU A 12 -2.31 32.54 -11.60
CA GLU A 12 -2.63 31.67 -12.74
C GLU A 12 -3.34 30.37 -12.33
N LEU A 13 -3.32 30.01 -11.05
CA LEU A 13 -3.93 28.77 -10.55
C LEU A 13 -5.43 28.91 -10.25
N GLY A 14 -5.99 30.12 -10.20
CA GLY A 14 -7.38 30.37 -9.83
C GLY A 14 -7.68 30.11 -8.34
N PHE A 15 -6.65 29.89 -7.52
CA PHE A 15 -6.77 29.74 -6.06
C PHE A 15 -5.47 30.17 -5.38
N ASP A 16 -5.55 30.55 -4.11
CA ASP A 16 -4.37 30.86 -3.28
C ASP A 16 -3.80 29.56 -2.65
N PRO A 17 -2.59 29.13 -3.06
CA PRO A 17 -1.95 27.94 -2.53
C PRO A 17 -1.67 28.00 -1.04
N ALA A 18 -1.35 29.20 -0.49
CA ALA A 18 -1.07 29.38 0.92
C ALA A 18 -2.33 29.20 1.77
N ALA A 19 -3.45 29.81 1.35
CA ALA A 19 -4.74 29.67 2.00
C ALA A 19 -5.23 28.21 1.93
N LEU A 20 -5.05 27.52 0.78
CA LEU A 20 -5.41 26.12 0.64
C LEU A 20 -4.57 25.24 1.56
N LYS A 21 -3.25 25.46 1.64
CA LYS A 21 -2.37 24.74 2.55
C LYS A 21 -2.75 24.95 4.02
N ALA A 22 -3.07 26.17 4.40
CA ALA A 22 -3.53 26.48 5.76
C ALA A 22 -4.82 25.72 6.10
N ARG A 23 -5.77 25.65 5.16
CA ARG A 23 -6.98 24.86 5.31
C ARG A 23 -6.70 23.36 5.45
N TYR A 24 -5.80 22.81 4.65
CA TYR A 24 -5.37 21.40 4.79
C TYR A 24 -4.79 21.12 6.18
N LEU A 25 -3.93 21.99 6.69
CA LEU A 25 -3.33 21.84 8.02
C LEU A 25 -4.41 21.90 9.13
N ALA A 26 -5.33 22.85 9.04
CA ALA A 26 -6.43 22.97 10.00
C ALA A 26 -7.35 21.72 9.98
N GLU A 27 -7.65 21.17 8.80
CA GLU A 27 -8.44 19.95 8.69
C GLU A 27 -7.68 18.70 9.18
N ARG A 28 -6.37 18.65 8.95
CA ARG A 28 -5.52 17.59 9.52
C ARG A 28 -5.55 17.63 11.05
N ASP A 29 -5.34 18.81 11.61
CA ASP A 29 -5.19 18.98 13.07
C ASP A 29 -6.46 18.58 13.83
N LYS A 30 -7.65 18.68 13.21
CA LYS A 30 -8.91 18.16 13.77
C LYS A 30 -8.91 16.63 13.92
N ARG A 31 -8.09 15.91 13.17
CA ARG A 31 -8.02 14.43 13.15
C ARG A 31 -6.84 13.86 13.91
N LEU A 32 -5.93 14.73 14.37
CA LEU A 32 -4.80 14.29 15.17
C LEU A 32 -5.27 13.95 16.58
N HIS A 33 -4.93 12.75 17.02
CA HIS A 33 -5.14 12.30 18.38
C HIS A 33 -3.95 12.73 19.27
N ALA A 34 -4.23 13.10 20.51
CA ALA A 34 -3.19 13.52 21.46
C ALA A 34 -2.20 12.39 21.79
N ASP A 35 -2.66 11.15 21.73
CA ASP A 35 -1.91 9.93 21.96
C ASP A 35 -1.10 9.47 20.71
N GLY A 36 -1.22 10.17 19.58
CA GLY A 36 -0.43 9.90 18.39
C GLY A 36 -0.52 8.43 17.94
N ASN A 37 0.62 7.77 17.85
CA ASN A 37 0.69 6.36 17.44
C ASN A 37 0.21 5.37 18.50
N GLU A 38 0.09 5.77 19.77
CA GLU A 38 -0.40 4.92 20.85
C GLU A 38 -1.90 4.57 20.69
N GLN A 39 -2.62 5.31 19.85
CA GLN A 39 -3.99 4.96 19.46
C GLN A 39 -4.10 3.61 18.73
N TYR A 40 -3.03 3.16 18.07
CA TYR A 40 -3.03 1.90 17.35
C TYR A 40 -2.67 0.74 18.27
N VAL A 41 -3.53 -0.25 18.28
CA VAL A 41 -3.34 -1.45 19.11
C VAL A 41 -2.52 -2.46 18.33
N GLU A 42 -1.42 -2.92 18.92
CA GLU A 42 -0.62 -3.98 18.35
C GLU A 42 -1.38 -5.31 18.37
N MET A 43 -1.29 -6.07 17.28
CA MET A 43 -1.92 -7.39 17.17
C MET A 43 -1.11 -8.44 17.97
N ALA A 44 -1.13 -8.31 19.30
CA ALA A 44 -0.45 -9.18 20.24
C ALA A 44 -1.41 -9.67 21.35
N GLY A 45 -1.02 -10.67 22.11
CA GLY A 45 -1.82 -11.21 23.19
C GLY A 45 -3.19 -11.67 22.73
N LYS A 46 -4.26 -11.11 23.29
CA LYS A 46 -5.65 -11.46 22.94
C LYS A 46 -6.03 -11.15 21.48
N PHE A 47 -5.28 -10.28 20.81
CA PHE A 47 -5.49 -9.90 19.42
C PHE A 47 -4.58 -10.65 18.43
N ALA A 48 -3.72 -11.56 18.90
CA ALA A 48 -2.76 -12.28 18.06
C ALA A 48 -3.45 -13.09 16.94
N HIS A 49 -4.69 -13.56 17.18
CA HIS A 49 -5.46 -14.31 16.18
C HIS A 49 -5.78 -13.50 14.91
N PHE A 50 -5.71 -12.16 14.96
CA PHE A 50 -5.86 -11.32 13.76
C PHE A 50 -4.64 -11.35 12.83
N LEU A 51 -3.53 -11.97 13.25
CA LEU A 51 -2.38 -12.22 12.39
C LEU A 51 -2.54 -13.47 11.53
N ASP A 52 -3.44 -14.36 11.92
CA ASP A 52 -3.73 -15.58 11.19
C ASP A 52 -4.56 -15.28 9.94
N ASP A 53 -4.31 -16.03 8.88
CA ASP A 53 -5.10 -15.95 7.67
C ASP A 53 -6.32 -16.88 7.78
N PRO A 54 -7.55 -16.32 7.88
CA PRO A 54 -8.76 -17.13 8.07
C PRO A 54 -9.21 -17.89 6.82
N TYR A 55 -8.56 -17.62 5.67
CA TYR A 55 -8.93 -18.22 4.38
C TYR A 55 -8.00 -19.33 3.95
N VAL A 56 -7.00 -19.64 4.75
CA VAL A 56 -6.04 -20.73 4.52
C VAL A 56 -6.36 -21.87 5.47
N GLU A 57 -6.71 -23.03 4.94
CA GLU A 57 -7.04 -24.22 5.76
C GLU A 57 -5.82 -24.74 6.54
N ALA A 58 -4.63 -24.67 5.91
CA ALA A 58 -3.38 -25.06 6.54
C ALA A 58 -2.26 -24.09 6.16
N PRO A 59 -1.51 -23.57 7.14
CA PRO A 59 -0.35 -22.72 6.84
C PRO A 59 0.63 -23.41 5.91
N ILE A 60 1.17 -22.66 4.95
CA ILE A 60 2.22 -23.17 4.07
C ILE A 60 3.50 -23.33 4.90
N VAL A 61 3.89 -24.59 5.13
CA VAL A 61 5.14 -24.94 5.81
C VAL A 61 6.14 -25.38 4.75
N ARG A 62 7.18 -24.59 4.53
CA ARG A 62 8.29 -24.90 3.61
C ARG A 62 9.57 -24.25 4.08
N ASP A 63 10.68 -24.75 3.61
CA ASP A 63 11.96 -24.11 3.85
C ASP A 63 12.00 -22.69 3.22
N PRO A 64 12.75 -21.76 3.83
CA PRO A 64 12.98 -20.45 3.25
C PRO A 64 13.61 -20.57 1.86
N LEU A 65 13.12 -19.79 0.92
CA LEU A 65 13.76 -19.65 -0.39
C LEU A 65 14.92 -18.66 -0.28
N SER A 66 16.06 -19.04 -0.84
CA SER A 66 17.23 -18.16 -0.97
C SER A 66 17.68 -18.22 -2.42
N ASP A 67 17.32 -17.20 -3.17
CA ASP A 67 17.68 -17.08 -4.58
C ASP A 67 17.89 -15.60 -4.95
N GLU A 68 18.32 -15.36 -6.17
CA GLU A 68 18.56 -14.04 -6.71
C GLU A 68 17.60 -13.79 -7.88
N VAL A 69 16.97 -12.63 -7.90
CA VAL A 69 16.06 -12.20 -8.97
C VAL A 69 16.30 -10.71 -9.27
N ASP A 70 15.99 -10.30 -10.49
CA ASP A 70 16.18 -8.89 -10.90
C ASP A 70 15.31 -7.92 -10.09
N VAL A 71 14.06 -8.32 -9.78
CA VAL A 71 13.11 -7.47 -9.07
C VAL A 71 12.29 -8.27 -8.07
N VAL A 72 12.17 -7.74 -6.85
CA VAL A 72 11.24 -8.22 -5.83
C VAL A 72 10.16 -7.17 -5.61
N VAL A 73 8.89 -7.59 -5.70
CA VAL A 73 7.73 -6.76 -5.35
C VAL A 73 7.12 -7.31 -4.07
N ILE A 74 6.99 -6.48 -3.05
CA ILE A 74 6.40 -6.85 -1.77
C ILE A 74 4.93 -6.43 -1.76
N GLY A 75 4.05 -7.40 -1.61
CA GLY A 75 2.60 -7.25 -1.62
C GLY A 75 1.97 -7.62 -2.95
N GLY A 76 1.00 -8.53 -2.91
CA GLY A 76 0.27 -9.08 -4.06
C GLY A 76 -1.12 -8.46 -4.27
N GLY A 77 -1.34 -7.24 -3.79
CA GLY A 77 -2.53 -6.44 -4.11
C GLY A 77 -2.45 -5.83 -5.51
N PHE A 78 -3.39 -4.95 -5.85
CA PHE A 78 -3.44 -4.31 -7.17
C PHE A 78 -2.13 -3.63 -7.57
N GLY A 79 -1.49 -2.93 -6.62
CA GLY A 79 -0.22 -2.26 -6.87
C GLY A 79 0.88 -3.25 -7.28
N GLY A 80 1.01 -4.37 -6.55
CA GLY A 80 2.00 -5.38 -6.84
C GLY A 80 1.74 -6.12 -8.15
N LEU A 81 0.48 -6.47 -8.43
CA LEU A 81 0.10 -7.12 -9.68
C LEU A 81 0.32 -6.20 -10.89
N LEU A 82 -0.07 -4.92 -10.80
CA LEU A 82 0.17 -3.93 -11.85
C LEU A 82 1.67 -3.68 -12.06
N ALA A 83 2.45 -3.56 -10.98
CA ALA A 83 3.90 -3.43 -11.08
C ALA A 83 4.51 -4.63 -11.80
N GLY A 84 4.14 -5.85 -11.40
CA GLY A 84 4.60 -7.07 -12.05
C GLY A 84 4.25 -7.13 -13.53
N ALA A 85 3.02 -6.78 -13.89
CA ALA A 85 2.57 -6.73 -15.28
C ALA A 85 3.41 -5.73 -16.11
N ARG A 86 3.58 -4.50 -15.59
CA ARG A 86 4.33 -3.45 -16.26
C ARG A 86 5.82 -3.76 -16.40
N LEU A 87 6.42 -4.37 -15.40
CA LEU A 87 7.81 -4.82 -15.48
C LEU A 87 7.97 -5.88 -16.58
N ARG A 88 7.03 -6.83 -16.69
CA ARG A 88 7.05 -7.82 -17.77
C ARG A 88 6.85 -7.19 -19.14
N ASP A 89 5.98 -6.20 -19.28
CA ASP A 89 5.79 -5.43 -20.53
C ASP A 89 7.10 -4.73 -20.95
N GLN A 90 7.93 -4.33 -20.00
CA GLN A 90 9.25 -3.74 -20.22
C GLN A 90 10.37 -4.78 -20.44
N GLY A 91 10.02 -6.06 -20.50
CA GLY A 91 10.97 -7.13 -20.78
C GLY A 91 11.66 -7.73 -19.55
N ILE A 92 11.37 -7.25 -18.33
CA ILE A 92 11.90 -7.84 -17.10
C ILE A 92 11.11 -9.10 -16.80
N LYS A 93 11.76 -10.25 -16.90
CA LYS A 93 11.12 -11.56 -16.76
C LYS A 93 11.42 -12.22 -15.43
N ASP A 94 12.59 -11.95 -14.88
CA ASP A 94 13.04 -12.49 -13.60
C ASP A 94 12.59 -11.59 -12.46
N LEU A 95 11.33 -11.76 -12.08
CA LEU A 95 10.71 -11.02 -10.98
C LEU A 95 9.94 -11.95 -10.07
N ARG A 96 9.86 -11.57 -8.78
CA ARG A 96 9.09 -12.26 -7.77
C ARG A 96 8.17 -11.29 -7.04
N ILE A 97 6.91 -11.71 -6.87
CA ILE A 97 5.95 -11.01 -6.02
C ILE A 97 5.79 -11.83 -4.74
N ILE A 98 6.02 -11.19 -3.59
CA ILE A 98 5.89 -11.82 -2.26
C ILE A 98 4.61 -11.30 -1.64
N GLU A 99 3.72 -12.22 -1.25
CA GLU A 99 2.47 -11.91 -0.58
C GLU A 99 2.42 -12.62 0.78
N LYS A 100 1.87 -11.95 1.80
CA LYS A 100 1.68 -12.50 3.14
C LYS A 100 0.44 -13.39 3.20
N GLY A 101 -0.63 -13.03 2.49
CA GLY A 101 -1.87 -13.79 2.42
C GLY A 101 -1.70 -15.07 1.62
N GLY A 102 -2.63 -16.00 1.77
CA GLY A 102 -2.64 -17.27 1.05
C GLY A 102 -2.84 -17.12 -0.46
N GLU A 103 -3.35 -15.98 -0.91
CA GLU A 103 -3.54 -15.64 -2.32
C GLU A 103 -3.30 -14.16 -2.59
N PHE A 104 -3.16 -13.83 -3.88
CA PHE A 104 -3.14 -12.45 -4.33
C PHE A 104 -4.51 -11.79 -4.17
N GLY A 105 -4.51 -10.45 -4.10
CA GLY A 105 -5.74 -9.66 -4.02
C GLY A 105 -5.65 -8.49 -3.04
N GLY A 106 -4.70 -8.51 -2.10
CA GLY A 106 -4.52 -7.44 -1.12
C GLY A 106 -5.81 -7.18 -0.34
N THR A 107 -6.31 -5.94 -0.35
CA THR A 107 -7.55 -5.56 0.32
C THR A 107 -8.73 -6.47 -0.04
N TRP A 108 -8.83 -6.91 -1.28
CA TRP A 108 -9.93 -7.76 -1.76
C TRP A 108 -9.76 -9.23 -1.40
N TYR A 109 -8.60 -9.66 -1.05
CA TYR A 109 -8.37 -10.95 -0.42
C TYR A 109 -8.88 -10.97 1.03
N TRP A 110 -8.57 -9.90 1.78
CA TRP A 110 -8.92 -9.81 3.20
C TRP A 110 -10.38 -9.41 3.46
N ASN A 111 -11.00 -8.65 2.58
CA ASN A 111 -12.36 -8.13 2.73
C ASN A 111 -13.35 -8.89 1.85
N ARG A 112 -13.81 -10.04 2.32
CA ARG A 112 -14.73 -10.94 1.61
C ARG A 112 -16.15 -10.93 2.21
N TYR A 113 -16.57 -9.84 2.80
CA TYR A 113 -17.90 -9.71 3.37
C TYR A 113 -18.89 -9.10 2.37
N PRO A 114 -20.22 -9.38 2.49
CA PRO A 114 -21.23 -8.77 1.63
C PRO A 114 -21.23 -7.26 1.75
N GLY A 115 -21.18 -6.56 0.60
CA GLY A 115 -21.11 -5.10 0.55
C GLY A 115 -19.70 -4.52 0.64
N ALA A 116 -18.65 -5.32 0.66
CA ALA A 116 -17.28 -4.86 0.46
C ALA A 116 -17.14 -4.33 -0.97
N ALA A 117 -16.89 -3.03 -1.15
CA ALA A 117 -16.77 -2.34 -2.43
C ALA A 117 -15.72 -1.23 -2.38
#